data_1d67a9ae5c53f52a358eb30573dc25d3
#
_entry.id   1d67a9ae5c53f52a358eb30573dc25d3
#
_cell.length_a   1.000
_cell.length_b   1.000
_cell.length_c   1.000
_cell.angle_alpha   90.00
_cell.angle_beta   90.00
_cell.angle_gamma   90.00
#
_symmetry.space_group_name_H-M   'P 1'
#
loop_
_entity.id
_entity.type
_entity.pdbx_description
1 polymer ?
#
loop_
_entity_poly.entity_id
_entity_poly.type
_entity_poly.pdbx_seq_one_letter_code
_entity_poly.pdbx_strand_id
1 'polypeptide(L)'
;GDEAGLDYVTQNLKQGQIDRCNVFTTLNFLEPETEEKIIENKFKKVSKKKKDEIKSIVKLANLIRNAFKMSDLSIIMSPRTSIIWAQNVDIFNDIDTAFKLTFFNRCDENDKKIINEFYQRCFGRELV
;
A
#
# COMPACT_ATOMS: atom_id res chain seq x y z
N GLY A 1 9.93 -15.76 3.58
CA GLY A 1 9.79 -14.41 4.07
C GLY A 1 8.58 -13.72 3.49
N ASP A 2 8.32 -12.50 3.94
CA ASP A 2 7.14 -11.74 3.52
C ASP A 2 7.11 -11.46 2.02
N GLU A 3 8.28 -11.29 1.41
CA GLU A 3 8.37 -11.04 -0.03
C GLU A 3 7.90 -12.25 -0.84
N ALA A 4 8.30 -13.44 -0.43
CA ALA A 4 7.86 -14.67 -1.10
C ALA A 4 6.36 -14.85 -0.95
N GLY A 5 5.79 -14.53 0.23
CA GLY A 5 4.36 -14.59 0.46
C GLY A 5 3.60 -13.59 -0.39
N LEU A 6 4.13 -12.37 -0.54
CA LEU A 6 3.52 -11.33 -1.37
C LEU A 6 3.53 -11.73 -2.84
N ASP A 7 4.63 -12.27 -3.34
CA ASP A 7 4.73 -12.75 -4.72
C ASP A 7 3.76 -13.88 -5.00
N TYR A 8 3.61 -14.81 -4.06
CA TYR A 8 2.65 -15.90 -4.17
C TYR A 8 1.21 -15.38 -4.27
N VAL A 9 0.86 -14.42 -3.42
CA VAL A 9 -0.48 -13.81 -3.43
C VAL A 9 -0.75 -13.14 -4.78
N THR A 10 0.19 -12.36 -5.29
CA THR A 10 0.06 -11.66 -6.58
C THR A 10 -0.12 -12.67 -7.72
N GLN A 11 0.66 -13.74 -7.71
CA GLN A 11 0.58 -14.77 -8.74
C GLN A 11 -0.78 -15.47 -8.73
N ASN A 12 -1.29 -15.82 -7.56
CA ASN A 12 -2.59 -16.47 -7.44
C ASN A 12 -3.73 -15.56 -7.88
N LEU A 13 -3.65 -14.27 -7.60
CA LEU A 13 -4.62 -13.29 -8.07
C LEU A 13 -4.70 -13.27 -9.59
N LYS A 14 -3.54 -13.29 -10.25
CA LYS A 14 -3.47 -13.32 -11.72
C LYS A 14 -4.09 -14.59 -12.29
N GLN A 15 -4.03 -15.69 -11.57
CA GLN A 15 -4.62 -16.97 -11.99
C GLN A 15 -6.10 -17.09 -11.65
N GLY A 16 -6.66 -16.10 -10.95
CA GLY A 16 -8.07 -16.12 -10.56
C GLY A 16 -8.43 -17.18 -9.52
N GLN A 17 -7.43 -17.73 -8.83
CA GLN A 17 -7.60 -18.83 -7.88
C GLN A 17 -7.44 -18.37 -6.45
N ILE A 18 -8.04 -17.24 -6.10
CA ILE A 18 -7.79 -16.66 -4.80
C ILE A 18 -9.07 -16.55 -3.97
N ASP A 19 -8.99 -16.99 -2.71
CA ASP A 19 -9.95 -16.67 -1.68
C ASP A 19 -9.48 -15.38 -1.02
N ARG A 20 -10.14 -14.28 -1.33
CA ARG A 20 -9.73 -12.95 -0.89
C ARG A 20 -9.79 -12.79 0.63
N CYS A 21 -10.77 -13.40 1.27
CA CYS A 21 -10.86 -13.38 2.73
C CYS A 21 -9.67 -14.08 3.37
N ASN A 22 -9.23 -15.18 2.78
CA ASN A 22 -8.09 -15.95 3.25
C ASN A 22 -6.78 -15.16 3.10
N VAL A 23 -6.61 -14.48 1.96
CA VAL A 23 -5.47 -13.60 1.73
C VAL A 23 -5.45 -12.50 2.78
N PHE A 24 -6.60 -11.87 3.02
CA PHE A 24 -6.73 -10.79 3.99
C PHE A 24 -6.31 -11.26 5.38
N THR A 25 -6.77 -12.45 5.79
CA THR A 25 -6.40 -13.04 7.08
C THR A 25 -4.91 -13.38 7.15
N THR A 26 -4.37 -13.94 6.07
CA THR A 26 -2.96 -14.35 6.00
C THR A 26 -2.00 -13.16 6.15
N LEU A 27 -2.37 -11.98 5.63
CA LEU A 27 -1.52 -10.80 5.69
C LEU A 27 -1.58 -10.07 7.03
N ASN A 28 -2.46 -10.48 7.93
CA ASN A 28 -2.46 -10.02 9.33
C ASN A 28 -2.55 -8.50 9.45
N PHE A 29 -3.53 -7.88 8.80
CA PHE A 29 -3.67 -6.43 8.83
C PHE A 29 -3.97 -5.91 10.23
N LEU A 30 -3.40 -4.76 10.52
CA LEU A 30 -3.47 -4.08 11.80
C LEU A 30 -4.45 -2.91 11.73
N GLU A 31 -4.88 -2.44 12.91
CA GLU A 31 -5.62 -1.19 12.98
C GLU A 31 -4.74 -0.04 12.44
N PRO A 32 -5.36 0.97 11.77
CA PRO A 32 -4.58 2.05 11.16
C PRO A 32 -3.60 2.74 12.11
N GLU A 33 -4.02 3.03 13.33
CA GLU A 33 -3.17 3.69 14.32
C GLU A 33 -1.96 2.85 14.70
N THR A 34 -2.15 1.53 14.80
CA THR A 34 -1.07 0.60 15.11
C THR A 34 -0.08 0.54 13.96
N GLU A 35 -0.58 0.47 12.73
CA GLU A 35 0.28 0.45 11.53
C GLU A 35 1.08 1.75 11.43
N GLU A 36 0.46 2.90 11.68
CA GLU A 36 1.15 4.20 11.68
C GLU A 36 2.31 4.21 12.65
N LYS A 37 2.11 3.70 13.87
CA LYS A 37 3.16 3.63 14.88
C LYS A 37 4.31 2.70 14.49
N ILE A 38 3.99 1.57 13.89
CA ILE A 38 5.01 0.64 13.41
C ILE A 38 5.87 1.31 12.34
N ILE A 39 5.24 2.03 11.41
CA ILE A 39 5.98 2.76 10.38
C ILE A 39 6.84 3.86 11.02
N GLU A 40 6.27 4.64 11.95
CA GLU A 40 7.01 5.69 12.66
C GLU A 40 8.27 5.14 13.33
N ASN A 41 8.17 3.94 13.92
CA ASN A 41 9.30 3.31 14.63
C ASN A 41 10.45 2.91 13.71
N LYS A 42 10.26 2.95 12.39
CA LYS A 42 11.33 2.70 11.43
C LYS A 42 12.22 3.92 11.21
N PHE A 43 11.86 5.06 11.78
CA PHE A 43 12.59 6.31 11.62
C PHE A 43 13.13 6.78 12.97
N LYS A 44 14.30 7.42 12.94
CA LYS A 44 14.94 7.96 14.17
C LYS A 44 14.20 9.16 14.70
N LYS A 45 13.73 10.03 13.80
CA LYS A 45 12.95 11.21 14.11
C LYS A 45 11.76 11.29 13.18
N VAL A 46 10.60 11.60 13.74
CA VAL A 46 9.38 11.76 12.97
C VAL A 46 8.86 13.18 13.18
N SER A 47 9.04 14.03 12.17
CA SER A 47 8.48 15.37 12.17
C SER A 47 6.97 15.32 12.02
N LYS A 48 6.29 16.44 12.24
CA LYS A 48 4.86 16.54 12.00
C LYS A 48 4.52 16.23 10.53
N LYS A 49 5.34 16.74 9.61
CA LYS A 49 5.18 16.45 8.18
C LYS A 49 5.26 14.96 7.91
N LYS A 50 6.24 14.26 8.48
CA LYS A 50 6.40 12.82 8.31
C LYS A 50 5.22 12.07 8.92
N LYS A 51 4.71 12.47 10.06
CA LYS A 51 3.52 11.87 10.66
C LYS A 51 2.31 11.98 9.75
N ASP A 52 2.10 13.15 9.13
CA ASP A 52 1.00 13.37 8.21
C ASP A 52 1.16 12.51 6.94
N GLU A 53 2.38 12.40 6.43
CA GLU A 53 2.69 11.50 5.31
C GLU A 53 2.34 10.05 5.66
N ILE A 54 2.75 9.58 6.83
CA ILE A 54 2.49 8.21 7.27
C ILE A 54 0.99 7.95 7.40
N LYS A 55 0.23 8.91 7.94
CA LYS A 55 -1.23 8.79 8.00
C LYS A 55 -1.86 8.64 6.63
N SER A 56 -1.40 9.44 5.65
CA SER A 56 -1.90 9.36 4.27
C SER A 56 -1.51 8.04 3.62
N ILE A 57 -0.31 7.54 3.87
CA ILE A 57 0.15 6.23 3.39
C ILE A 57 -0.76 5.12 3.90
N VAL A 58 -1.02 5.10 5.21
CA VAL A 58 -1.88 4.07 5.81
C VAL A 58 -3.32 4.19 5.31
N LYS A 59 -3.81 5.42 5.14
CA LYS A 59 -5.15 5.65 4.59
C LYS A 59 -5.29 5.07 3.19
N LEU A 60 -4.33 5.36 2.31
CA LEU A 60 -4.34 4.81 0.95
C LEU A 60 -4.22 3.30 0.96
N ALA A 61 -3.33 2.76 1.79
CA ALA A 61 -3.16 1.31 1.92
C ALA A 61 -4.48 0.64 2.29
N ASN A 62 -5.24 1.22 3.21
CA ASN A 62 -6.53 0.66 3.63
C ASN A 62 -7.61 0.78 2.57
N LEU A 63 -7.62 1.85 1.77
CA LEU A 63 -8.52 1.94 0.62
C LEU A 63 -8.24 0.83 -0.39
N ILE A 64 -6.96 0.57 -0.66
CA ILE A 64 -6.54 -0.50 -1.57
C ILE A 64 -6.96 -1.87 -1.02
N ARG A 65 -6.74 -2.11 0.28
CA ARG A 65 -7.10 -3.37 0.94
C ARG A 65 -8.59 -3.64 0.89
N ASN A 66 -9.40 -2.62 1.16
CA ASN A 66 -10.86 -2.77 1.09
C ASN A 66 -11.33 -3.03 -0.33
N ALA A 67 -10.77 -2.34 -1.31
CA ALA A 67 -11.12 -2.54 -2.72
C ALA A 67 -10.73 -3.96 -3.17
N PHE A 68 -9.59 -4.47 -2.72
CA PHE A 68 -9.21 -5.85 -2.96
C PHE A 68 -10.21 -6.82 -2.35
N LYS A 69 -10.59 -6.59 -1.10
CA LYS A 69 -11.55 -7.46 -0.39
C LYS A 69 -12.89 -7.51 -1.12
N MET A 70 -13.31 -6.40 -1.70
CA MET A 70 -14.58 -6.28 -2.42
C MET A 70 -14.48 -6.67 -3.90
N SER A 71 -13.35 -7.18 -4.33
CA SER A 71 -13.08 -7.63 -5.70
C SER A 71 -12.98 -6.49 -6.72
N ASP A 72 -12.78 -5.26 -6.28
CA ASP A 72 -12.59 -4.11 -7.18
C ASP A 72 -11.16 -4.02 -7.69
N LEU A 73 -10.20 -4.50 -6.90
CA LEU A 73 -8.79 -4.55 -7.28
C LEU A 73 -8.29 -5.99 -7.32
N SER A 74 -7.34 -6.26 -8.20
CA SER A 74 -6.70 -7.57 -8.31
C SER A 74 -5.37 -7.65 -7.55
N ILE A 75 -4.96 -6.56 -6.90
CA ILE A 75 -3.70 -6.47 -6.14
C ILE A 75 -4.00 -5.93 -4.74
N ILE A 76 -3.17 -6.32 -3.78
CA ILE A 76 -3.30 -5.86 -2.40
C ILE A 76 -1.96 -5.32 -1.90
N MET A 77 -2.00 -4.33 -1.03
CA MET A 77 -0.81 -3.77 -0.40
C MET A 77 -0.65 -4.36 1.01
N SER A 78 0.46 -5.07 1.23
CA SER A 78 0.78 -5.61 2.56
C SER A 78 1.29 -4.52 3.49
N PRO A 79 1.28 -4.77 4.82
CA PRO A 79 1.91 -3.82 5.75
C PRO A 79 3.40 -3.61 5.50
N ARG A 80 4.09 -4.64 5.01
CA ARG A 80 5.51 -4.52 4.64
C ARG A 80 5.69 -3.51 3.50
N THR A 81 4.80 -3.54 2.52
CA THR A 81 4.86 -2.60 1.40
C THR A 81 4.62 -1.16 1.87
N SER A 82 3.70 -0.95 2.80
CA SER A 82 3.48 0.38 3.40
C SER A 82 4.75 0.91 4.05
N ILE A 83 5.46 0.06 4.80
CA ILE A 83 6.73 0.42 5.43
C ILE A 83 7.77 0.80 4.38
N ILE A 84 7.91 -0.02 3.34
CA ILE A 84 8.89 0.21 2.27
C ILE A 84 8.57 1.51 1.54
N TRP A 85 7.30 1.78 1.26
CA TRP A 85 6.89 3.04 0.65
C TRP A 85 7.34 4.23 1.51
N ALA A 86 7.04 4.20 2.80
CA ALA A 86 7.43 5.27 3.72
C ALA A 86 8.96 5.48 3.74
N GLN A 87 9.72 4.39 3.76
CA GLN A 87 11.19 4.45 3.73
C GLN A 87 11.70 5.01 2.40
N ASN A 88 11.09 4.61 1.29
CA ASN A 88 11.48 5.08 -0.03
C ASN A 88 11.17 6.56 -0.24
N VAL A 89 10.20 7.12 0.48
CA VAL A 89 9.95 8.57 0.42
C VAL A 89 11.21 9.35 0.77
N ASP A 90 11.94 8.90 1.77
CA ASP A 90 13.18 9.57 2.19
C ASP A 90 14.32 9.33 1.19
N ILE A 91 14.36 8.15 0.58
CA ILE A 91 15.38 7.81 -0.42
C ILE A 91 15.21 8.64 -1.69
N PHE A 92 13.98 8.73 -2.21
CA PHE A 92 13.69 9.42 -3.47
C PHE A 92 13.29 10.88 -3.26
N ASN A 93 13.11 11.28 -2.01
CA ASN A 93 12.72 12.64 -1.63
C ASN A 93 11.42 13.09 -2.31
N ASP A 94 10.52 12.14 -2.56
CA ASP A 94 9.22 12.41 -3.18
C ASP A 94 8.28 11.23 -2.93
N ILE A 95 7.12 11.51 -2.33
CA ILE A 95 6.16 10.48 -1.97
C ILE A 95 5.51 9.82 -3.19
N ASP A 96 5.25 10.59 -4.25
CA ASP A 96 4.65 10.07 -5.48
C ASP A 96 5.60 9.12 -6.19
N THR A 97 6.86 9.53 -6.34
CA THR A 97 7.89 8.68 -6.98
C THR A 97 8.08 7.40 -6.17
N ALA A 98 8.15 7.51 -4.85
CA ALA A 98 8.29 6.36 -3.97
C ALA A 98 7.11 5.39 -4.15
N PHE A 99 5.89 5.90 -4.24
CA PHE A 99 4.71 5.06 -4.44
C PHE A 99 4.75 4.34 -5.79
N LYS A 100 5.08 5.06 -6.85
CA LYS A 100 5.18 4.46 -8.20
C LYS A 100 6.17 3.32 -8.22
N LEU A 101 7.36 3.54 -7.68
CA LEU A 101 8.43 2.53 -7.69
C LEU A 101 8.15 1.37 -6.74
N THR A 102 7.47 1.62 -5.63
CA THR A 102 7.19 0.60 -4.63
C THR A 102 6.01 -0.28 -5.01
N PHE A 103 4.99 0.28 -5.63
CA PHE A 103 3.72 -0.43 -5.81
C PHE A 103 3.04 -0.20 -7.15
N PHE A 104 2.81 1.08 -7.53
CA PHE A 104 1.91 1.44 -8.62
C PHE A 104 2.35 0.88 -9.97
N ASN A 105 3.64 0.91 -10.27
CA ASN A 105 4.15 0.52 -11.59
C ASN A 105 3.92 -0.96 -11.93
N ARG A 106 3.74 -1.82 -10.93
CA ARG A 106 3.46 -3.24 -11.17
C ARG A 106 1.99 -3.57 -11.27
N CYS A 107 1.11 -2.59 -11.10
CA CYS A 107 -0.33 -2.78 -11.24
C CYS A 107 -0.72 -2.82 -12.72
N ASP A 108 -1.80 -3.56 -13.04
CA ASP A 108 -2.34 -3.52 -14.39
C ASP A 108 -3.10 -2.20 -14.62
N GLU A 109 -3.52 -1.96 -15.88
CA GLU A 109 -4.13 -0.69 -16.26
C GLU A 109 -5.48 -0.45 -15.54
N ASN A 110 -6.26 -1.49 -15.32
CA ASN A 110 -7.54 -1.35 -14.61
C ASN A 110 -7.32 -0.96 -13.15
N ASP A 111 -6.38 -1.63 -12.48
CA ASP A 111 -6.05 -1.31 -11.10
C ASP A 111 -5.44 0.08 -10.98
N LYS A 112 -4.59 0.48 -11.92
CA LYS A 112 -4.00 1.82 -11.92
C LYS A 112 -5.04 2.92 -11.91
N LYS A 113 -6.11 2.77 -12.69
CA LYS A 113 -7.19 3.76 -12.74
C LYS A 113 -7.85 3.95 -11.38
N ILE A 114 -8.16 2.86 -10.72
CA ILE A 114 -8.82 2.87 -9.41
C ILE A 114 -7.88 3.44 -8.35
N ILE A 115 -6.63 3.01 -8.36
CA ILE A 115 -5.61 3.45 -7.41
C ILE A 115 -5.31 4.94 -7.59
N ASN A 116 -5.29 5.43 -8.82
CA ASN A 116 -5.09 6.86 -9.08
C ASN A 116 -6.22 7.70 -8.47
N GLU A 117 -7.46 7.24 -8.53
CA GLU A 117 -8.59 7.91 -7.89
C GLU A 117 -8.43 7.93 -6.37
N PHE A 118 -8.02 6.82 -5.77
CA PHE A 118 -7.75 6.75 -4.34
C PHE A 118 -6.62 7.70 -3.95
N TYR A 119 -5.57 7.74 -4.76
CA TYR A 119 -4.44 8.61 -4.51
C TYR A 119 -4.86 10.08 -4.48
N GLN A 120 -5.71 10.48 -5.43
CA GLN A 120 -6.24 11.82 -5.49
C GLN A 120 -7.03 12.17 -4.22
N ARG A 121 -7.82 11.23 -3.69
CA ARG A 121 -8.54 11.44 -2.44
C ARG A 121 -7.61 11.66 -1.24
N CYS A 122 -6.52 10.90 -1.20
CA CYS A 122 -5.62 10.92 -0.04
C CYS A 122 -4.60 12.07 -0.10
N PHE A 123 -4.18 12.46 -1.30
CA PHE A 123 -3.09 13.42 -1.48
C PHE A 123 -3.50 14.69 -2.22
N GLY A 124 -4.72 14.76 -2.71
CA GLY A 124 -5.26 15.96 -3.35
C GLY A 124 -4.71 16.25 -4.75
N ARG A 125 -4.08 15.27 -5.39
CA ARG A 125 -3.55 15.41 -6.74
C ARG A 125 -3.52 14.06 -7.45
N GLU A 126 -3.49 14.10 -8.77
CA GLU A 126 -3.37 12.88 -9.57
C GLU A 126 -1.92 12.40 -9.58
N LEU A 127 -1.77 11.07 -9.60
CA LEU A 127 -0.46 10.43 -9.65
C LEU A 127 0.15 10.48 -11.05
N VAL A 128 -0.70 10.44 -12.07
CA VAL A 128 -0.31 10.48 -13.49
C VAL A 128 -1.16 11.48 -14.25
#